data_486036d0d4abfae2960b627eb1e2ac72
#
_entry.id   486036d0d4abfae2960b627eb1e2ac72
#
_cell.length_a   1.000
_cell.length_b   1.000
_cell.length_c   1.000
_cell.angle_alpha   90.00
_cell.angle_beta   90.00
_cell.angle_gamma   90.00
#
_symmetry.space_group_name_H-M   'P 1'
#
loop_
_entity.id
_entity.type
_entity.pdbx_description
1 polymer ?
#
loop_
_entity_poly.entity_id
_entity_poly.type
_entity_poly.pdbx_seq_one_letter_code
_entity_poly.pdbx_strand_id
1 'polypeptide(L)'
;MRVGILTISTRGSRGERQDESGPAIRELVLAAGGKVIQEHMLRDSQPYIEEVLCTWADGHTMDLILTTGGTGFAPSDVTPEATRAILEREAPGLTEAMRAASLSVTPYAMLSRAVAGIRRRTLIINLPGSPKAVREGLAVVLPVLPHAIALLRETPGEDERHAPPSAS
;
A
#
# COMPACT_ATOMS: atom_id res chain seq x y z
N MET A 1 -11.51 7.53 4.56
CA MET A 1 -10.21 7.14 3.94
C MET A 1 -10.33 7.27 2.44
N ARG A 2 -9.54 8.16 1.81
CA ARG A 2 -9.47 8.40 0.35
C ARG A 2 -8.30 7.61 -0.19
N VAL A 3 -8.53 6.71 -1.13
CA VAL A 3 -7.54 5.70 -1.55
C VAL A 3 -7.23 5.80 -3.04
N GLY A 4 -5.94 5.81 -3.39
CA GLY A 4 -5.43 5.55 -4.73
C GLY A 4 -4.99 4.09 -4.86
N ILE A 5 -5.29 3.46 -5.99
CA ILE A 5 -4.88 2.08 -6.30
C ILE A 5 -3.99 2.10 -7.54
N LEU A 6 -2.75 1.61 -7.39
CA LEU A 6 -1.78 1.56 -8.47
C LEU A 6 -1.38 0.12 -8.74
N THR A 7 -1.80 -0.43 -9.88
CA THR A 7 -1.39 -1.76 -10.33
C THR A 7 -0.12 -1.66 -11.17
N ILE A 8 0.92 -2.37 -10.79
CA ILE A 8 2.18 -2.45 -11.51
C ILE A 8 2.24 -3.81 -12.20
N SER A 9 2.12 -3.80 -13.53
CA SER A 9 2.15 -5.00 -14.35
C SER A 9 2.43 -4.67 -15.81
N THR A 10 3.58 -5.06 -16.31
CA THR A 10 3.93 -4.89 -17.73
C THR A 10 2.98 -5.63 -18.66
N ARG A 11 2.60 -6.86 -18.32
CA ARG A 11 1.63 -7.63 -19.12
C ARG A 11 0.22 -7.08 -19.03
N GLY A 12 -0.19 -6.61 -17.85
CA GLY A 12 -1.49 -5.96 -17.67
C GLY A 12 -1.59 -4.67 -18.46
N SER A 13 -0.57 -3.81 -18.40
CA SER A 13 -0.55 -2.53 -19.11
C SER A 13 -0.56 -2.66 -20.65
N ARG A 14 -0.19 -3.84 -21.17
CA ARG A 14 -0.28 -4.19 -22.61
C ARG A 14 -1.58 -4.91 -22.98
N GLY A 15 -2.47 -5.15 -22.01
CA GLY A 15 -3.70 -5.91 -22.24
C GLY A 15 -3.49 -7.43 -22.42
N GLU A 16 -2.29 -7.95 -22.13
CA GLU A 16 -1.92 -9.36 -22.27
C GLU A 16 -2.41 -10.19 -21.07
N ARG A 17 -2.76 -9.55 -19.96
CA ARG A 17 -3.26 -10.17 -18.74
C ARG A 17 -4.31 -9.29 -18.10
N GLN A 18 -5.42 -9.88 -17.66
CA GLN A 18 -6.41 -9.18 -16.87
C GLN A 18 -5.88 -8.86 -15.46
N ASP A 19 -6.14 -7.63 -14.99
CA ASP A 19 -5.90 -7.27 -13.60
C ASP A 19 -7.02 -7.83 -12.72
N GLU A 20 -6.64 -8.67 -11.77
CA GLU A 20 -7.54 -9.20 -10.74
C GLU A 20 -7.21 -8.63 -9.36
N SER A 21 -6.02 -8.03 -9.21
CA SER A 21 -5.51 -7.53 -7.92
C SER A 21 -6.06 -6.14 -7.60
N GLY A 22 -6.09 -5.24 -8.56
CA GLY A 22 -6.70 -3.92 -8.42
C GLY A 22 -8.18 -4.00 -8.01
N PRO A 23 -9.02 -4.76 -8.73
CA PRO A 23 -10.41 -5.01 -8.31
C PRO A 23 -10.55 -5.61 -6.91
N ALA A 24 -9.66 -6.54 -6.50
CA ALA A 24 -9.68 -7.10 -5.14
C ALA A 24 -9.36 -6.04 -4.07
N ILE A 25 -8.42 -5.14 -4.33
CA ILE A 25 -8.13 -4.01 -3.43
C ILE A 25 -9.35 -3.09 -3.33
N ARG A 26 -9.93 -2.72 -4.48
CA ARG A 26 -11.12 -1.86 -4.54
C ARG A 26 -12.25 -2.41 -3.69
N GLU A 27 -12.59 -3.69 -3.85
CA GLU A 27 -13.65 -4.37 -3.09
C GLU A 27 -13.40 -4.23 -1.58
N LEU A 28 -12.20 -4.54 -1.11
CA LEU A 28 -11.85 -4.50 0.31
C LEU A 28 -11.85 -3.07 0.88
N VAL A 29 -11.36 -2.10 0.10
CA VAL A 29 -11.37 -0.68 0.48
C VAL A 29 -12.80 -0.18 0.66
N LEU A 30 -13.69 -0.51 -0.28
CA LEU A 30 -15.09 -0.12 -0.21
C LEU A 30 -15.82 -0.80 0.96
N ALA A 31 -15.57 -2.09 1.18
CA ALA A 31 -16.12 -2.83 2.32
C ALA A 31 -15.67 -2.26 3.68
N ALA A 32 -14.46 -1.70 3.74
CA ALA A 32 -13.93 -1.02 4.93
C ALA A 32 -14.40 0.45 5.05
N GLY A 33 -15.36 0.90 4.26
CA GLY A 33 -15.88 2.28 4.28
C GLY A 33 -14.93 3.31 3.66
N GLY A 34 -13.93 2.88 2.92
CA GLY A 34 -13.03 3.76 2.17
C GLY A 34 -13.68 4.23 0.85
N LYS A 35 -13.09 5.25 0.24
CA LYS A 35 -13.47 5.77 -1.07
C LYS A 35 -12.27 5.69 -2.01
N VAL A 36 -12.42 4.98 -3.12
CA VAL A 36 -11.40 4.94 -4.17
C VAL A 36 -11.50 6.21 -5.00
N ILE A 37 -10.42 6.99 -5.01
CA ILE A 37 -10.34 8.28 -5.69
C ILE A 37 -9.80 8.11 -7.09
N GLN A 38 -8.80 7.23 -7.25
CA GLN A 38 -8.15 6.99 -8.54
C GLN A 38 -7.61 5.57 -8.61
N GLU A 39 -7.68 4.99 -9.79
CA GLU A 39 -7.05 3.73 -10.14
C GLU A 39 -6.22 3.91 -11.39
N HIS A 40 -5.04 3.34 -11.41
CA HIS A 40 -4.17 3.39 -12.57
C HIS A 40 -3.35 2.09 -12.67
N MET A 41 -2.98 1.75 -13.90
CA MET A 41 -2.10 0.62 -14.18
C MET A 41 -0.86 1.10 -14.93
N LEU A 42 0.30 0.70 -14.43
CA LEU A 42 1.60 1.00 -15.03
C LEU A 42 2.35 -0.28 -15.39
N ARG A 43 3.25 -0.15 -16.36
CA ARG A 43 4.32 -1.15 -16.55
C ARG A 43 5.34 -1.06 -15.41
N ASP A 44 6.11 -2.13 -15.23
CA ASP A 44 7.23 -2.19 -14.28
C ASP A 44 8.36 -1.24 -14.74
N SER A 45 8.30 0.01 -14.30
CA SER A 45 9.26 1.07 -14.63
C SER A 45 9.40 1.99 -13.43
N GLN A 46 10.56 1.95 -12.79
CA GLN A 46 10.82 2.70 -11.57
C GLN A 46 10.51 4.21 -11.73
N PRO A 47 10.99 4.93 -12.78
CA PRO A 47 10.72 6.37 -12.91
C PRO A 47 9.22 6.70 -13.02
N TYR A 48 8.44 5.87 -13.75
CA TYR A 48 7.01 6.13 -13.88
C TYR A 48 6.24 5.85 -12.58
N ILE A 49 6.65 4.82 -11.83
CA ILE A 49 6.05 4.52 -10.53
C ILE A 49 6.33 5.68 -9.56
N GLU A 50 7.57 6.17 -9.50
CA GLU A 50 7.96 7.31 -8.67
C GLU A 50 7.15 8.57 -9.02
N GLU A 51 7.03 8.90 -10.31
CA GLU A 51 6.27 10.05 -10.81
C GLU A 51 4.81 10.01 -10.35
N VAL A 52 4.15 8.87 -10.52
CA VAL A 52 2.73 8.71 -10.13
C VAL A 52 2.58 8.77 -8.62
N LEU A 53 3.42 8.08 -7.86
CA LEU A 53 3.37 8.09 -6.39
C LEU A 53 3.60 9.50 -5.82
N CYS A 54 4.58 10.24 -6.35
CA CYS A 54 4.82 11.62 -5.98
C CYS A 54 3.61 12.51 -6.30
N THR A 55 3.11 12.46 -7.53
CA THR A 55 1.98 13.27 -7.98
C THR A 55 0.75 13.04 -7.10
N TRP A 56 0.46 11.79 -6.78
CA TRP A 56 -0.70 11.43 -5.98
C TRP A 56 -0.54 11.84 -4.51
N ALA A 57 0.63 11.62 -3.92
CA ALA A 57 0.89 11.97 -2.52
C ALA A 57 0.98 13.48 -2.31
N ASP A 58 1.65 14.19 -3.22
CA ASP A 58 1.86 15.64 -3.12
C ASP A 58 0.58 16.44 -3.46
N GLY A 59 -0.36 15.82 -4.20
CA GLY A 59 -1.65 16.43 -4.54
C GLY A 59 -2.63 16.56 -3.37
N HIS A 60 -2.33 16.01 -2.20
CA HIS A 60 -3.16 16.05 -0.96
C HIS A 60 -4.60 15.56 -1.13
N THR A 61 -4.90 14.82 -2.19
CA THR A 61 -6.24 14.28 -2.48
C THR A 61 -6.45 12.89 -1.89
N MET A 62 -5.39 12.19 -1.53
CA MET A 62 -5.40 10.82 -1.04
C MET A 62 -4.81 10.73 0.37
N ASP A 63 -5.38 9.85 1.18
CA ASP A 63 -4.87 9.53 2.51
C ASP A 63 -3.99 8.28 2.48
N LEU A 64 -4.26 7.42 1.51
CA LEU A 64 -3.63 6.11 1.33
C LEU A 64 -3.41 5.82 -0.15
N ILE A 65 -2.23 5.32 -0.50
CA ILE A 65 -1.95 4.74 -1.80
C ILE A 65 -1.60 3.27 -1.60
N LEU A 66 -2.33 2.39 -2.25
CA LEU A 66 -2.06 0.96 -2.29
C LEU A 66 -1.50 0.59 -3.65
N THR A 67 -0.28 0.07 -3.69
CA THR A 67 0.28 -0.48 -4.92
C THR A 67 0.14 -2.00 -4.91
N THR A 68 0.04 -2.65 -6.05
CA THR A 68 0.06 -4.10 -6.19
C THR A 68 0.90 -4.53 -7.38
N GLY A 69 1.73 -5.57 -7.20
CA GLY A 69 2.65 -6.09 -8.20
C GLY A 69 4.06 -5.52 -8.10
N GLY A 70 5.01 -6.15 -8.79
CA GLY A 70 6.41 -5.75 -8.86
C GLY A 70 7.17 -5.77 -7.53
N THR A 71 6.79 -6.65 -6.57
CA THR A 71 7.38 -6.70 -5.22
C THR A 71 8.21 -7.94 -4.92
N GLY A 72 8.45 -8.80 -5.90
CA GLY A 72 9.20 -10.03 -5.75
C GLY A 72 10.68 -9.90 -6.14
N PHE A 73 11.26 -11.01 -6.63
CA PHE A 73 12.68 -11.12 -6.95
C PHE A 73 12.99 -11.07 -8.45
N ALA A 74 11.96 -10.92 -9.30
CA ALA A 74 12.24 -10.77 -10.73
C ALA A 74 13.04 -9.48 -10.99
N PRO A 75 13.94 -9.47 -11.97
CA PRO A 75 14.70 -8.26 -12.32
C PRO A 75 13.82 -7.06 -12.71
N SER A 76 12.61 -7.32 -13.15
CA SER A 76 11.60 -6.30 -13.47
C SER A 76 10.84 -5.78 -12.25
N ASP A 77 10.92 -6.46 -11.09
CA ASP A 77 10.22 -6.06 -9.87
C ASP A 77 10.96 -4.87 -9.24
N VAL A 78 10.45 -3.66 -9.46
CA VAL A 78 11.08 -2.40 -9.03
C VAL A 78 10.16 -1.54 -8.17
N THR A 79 8.99 -2.05 -7.78
CA THR A 79 8.03 -1.31 -6.95
C THR A 79 8.59 -0.92 -5.58
N PRO A 80 9.33 -1.78 -4.86
CA PRO A 80 9.93 -1.42 -3.58
C PRO A 80 10.98 -0.31 -3.70
N GLU A 81 11.80 -0.35 -4.74
CA GLU A 81 12.81 0.66 -5.03
C GLU A 81 12.17 2.01 -5.33
N ALA A 82 11.18 2.04 -6.24
CA ALA A 82 10.44 3.24 -6.58
C ALA A 82 9.74 3.83 -5.35
N THR A 83 9.11 2.99 -4.54
CA THR A 83 8.43 3.45 -3.33
C THR A 83 9.42 4.03 -2.33
N ARG A 84 10.51 3.32 -2.05
CA ARG A 84 11.53 3.76 -1.08
C ARG A 84 12.18 5.09 -1.50
N ALA A 85 12.40 5.30 -2.79
CA ALA A 85 13.02 6.52 -3.31
C ALA A 85 12.21 7.79 -3.02
N ILE A 86 10.89 7.68 -2.84
CA ILE A 86 10.01 8.85 -2.65
C ILE A 86 9.50 9.01 -1.21
N LEU A 87 9.73 8.05 -0.34
CA LEU A 87 9.30 8.10 1.05
C LEU A 87 10.11 9.13 1.85
N GLU A 88 9.44 9.85 2.74
CA GLU A 88 10.06 10.72 3.74
C GLU A 88 10.32 9.96 5.06
N ARG A 89 9.47 8.98 5.38
CA ARG A 89 9.57 8.12 6.58
C ARG A 89 9.12 6.71 6.24
N GLU A 90 9.86 5.71 6.64
CA GLU A 90 9.44 4.31 6.50
C GLU A 90 8.48 3.89 7.62
N ALA A 91 7.58 2.96 7.30
CA ALA A 91 6.64 2.33 8.24
C ALA A 91 6.74 0.79 8.12
N PRO A 92 7.88 0.19 8.49
CA PRO A 92 8.17 -1.22 8.23
C PRO A 92 7.21 -2.17 8.94
N GLY A 93 6.65 -1.79 10.09
CA GLY A 93 5.75 -2.64 10.88
C GLY A 93 4.53 -3.12 10.09
N LEU A 94 4.02 -2.35 9.11
CA LEU A 94 2.89 -2.77 8.28
C LEU A 94 3.28 -3.95 7.36
N THR A 95 4.42 -3.85 6.69
CA THR A 95 4.89 -4.91 5.79
C THR A 95 5.44 -6.12 6.54
N GLU A 96 6.00 -5.93 7.73
CA GLU A 96 6.40 -7.01 8.62
C GLU A 96 5.20 -7.81 9.10
N ALA A 97 4.12 -7.16 9.54
CA ALA A 97 2.89 -7.81 9.95
C ALA A 97 2.25 -8.62 8.80
N MET A 98 2.16 -8.02 7.60
CA MET A 98 1.67 -8.73 6.41
C MET A 98 2.54 -9.96 6.08
N ARG A 99 3.86 -9.82 6.13
CA ARG A 99 4.80 -10.92 5.83
C ARG A 99 4.71 -12.01 6.88
N ALA A 100 4.63 -11.66 8.17
CA ALA A 100 4.48 -12.62 9.26
C ALA A 100 3.19 -13.45 9.11
N ALA A 101 2.07 -12.80 8.82
CA ALA A 101 0.80 -13.47 8.56
C ALA A 101 0.89 -14.40 7.34
N SER A 102 1.49 -13.94 6.24
CA SER A 102 1.63 -14.73 5.00
C SER A 102 2.56 -15.94 5.18
N LEU A 103 3.56 -15.86 6.07
CA LEU A 103 4.46 -16.98 6.38
C LEU A 103 3.74 -18.19 7.00
N SER A 104 2.63 -17.97 7.69
CA SER A 104 1.79 -19.07 8.20
C SER A 104 1.07 -19.83 7.08
N VAL A 105 0.95 -19.23 5.89
CA VAL A 105 0.27 -19.80 4.71
C VAL A 105 1.29 -20.40 3.73
N THR A 106 2.41 -19.73 3.50
CA THR A 106 3.41 -20.14 2.53
C THR A 106 4.82 -19.63 2.85
N PRO A 107 5.87 -20.45 2.72
CA PRO A 107 7.25 -20.01 2.90
C PRO A 107 7.69 -18.98 1.83
N TYR A 108 7.05 -18.92 0.68
CA TYR A 108 7.35 -17.95 -0.39
C TYR A 108 7.09 -16.50 0.03
N ALA A 109 6.35 -16.26 1.11
CA ALA A 109 6.16 -14.93 1.69
C ALA A 109 7.50 -14.25 2.06
N MET A 110 8.56 -15.03 2.34
CA MET A 110 9.92 -14.51 2.57
C MET A 110 10.50 -13.75 1.37
N LEU A 111 10.01 -13.99 0.17
CA LEU A 111 10.48 -13.35 -1.06
C LEU A 111 9.83 -11.98 -1.31
N SER A 112 8.90 -11.57 -0.45
CA SER A 112 8.29 -10.25 -0.56
C SER A 112 9.28 -9.17 -0.10
N ARG A 113 9.58 -8.21 -1.00
CA ARG A 113 10.38 -7.02 -0.73
C ARG A 113 9.52 -5.78 -0.52
N ALA A 114 8.21 -5.97 -0.28
CA ALA A 114 7.24 -4.90 -0.09
C ALA A 114 7.71 -3.87 0.96
N VAL A 115 7.42 -2.61 0.68
CA VAL A 115 7.74 -1.44 1.50
C VAL A 115 6.45 -0.72 1.89
N ALA A 116 6.43 -0.11 3.05
CA ALA A 116 5.41 0.85 3.46
C ALA A 116 6.06 2.08 4.07
N GLY A 117 5.44 3.23 3.89
CA GLY A 117 5.93 4.47 4.46
C GLY A 117 5.05 5.67 4.15
N ILE A 118 5.55 6.83 4.50
CA ILE A 118 4.81 8.08 4.49
C ILE A 118 5.53 9.07 3.58
N ARG A 119 4.74 9.70 2.70
CA ARG A 119 5.13 10.91 1.98
C ARG A 119 4.09 11.99 2.26
N ARG A 120 4.52 13.14 2.77
CA ARG A 120 3.64 14.22 3.24
C ARG A 120 2.64 13.69 4.29
N ARG A 121 1.36 13.69 3.95
CA ARG A 121 0.25 13.17 4.78
C ARG A 121 -0.39 11.91 4.19
N THR A 122 0.28 11.27 3.24
CA THR A 122 -0.20 10.08 2.54
C THR A 122 0.59 8.86 2.99
N LEU A 123 -0.11 7.82 3.43
CA LEU A 123 0.47 6.51 3.67
C LEU A 123 0.55 5.74 2.34
N ILE A 124 1.67 5.10 2.06
CA ILE A 124 1.90 4.30 0.87
C ILE A 124 2.24 2.88 1.30
N ILE A 125 1.56 1.87 0.75
CA ILE A 125 1.79 0.46 1.10
C ILE A 125 1.89 -0.36 -0.18
N ASN A 126 2.97 -1.11 -0.32
CA ASN A 126 3.09 -2.10 -1.39
C ASN A 126 2.41 -3.41 -0.97
N LEU A 127 1.57 -3.93 -1.87
CA LEU A 127 0.92 -5.23 -1.75
C LEU A 127 1.49 -6.23 -2.76
N PRO A 128 1.37 -7.52 -2.49
CA PRO A 128 1.76 -8.55 -3.46
C PRO A 128 0.94 -8.48 -4.75
N GLY A 129 1.43 -9.11 -5.82
CA GLY A 129 0.77 -9.10 -7.13
C GLY A 129 -0.34 -10.14 -7.32
N SER A 130 -0.60 -11.05 -6.37
CA SER A 130 -1.69 -12.02 -6.48
C SER A 130 -2.93 -11.57 -5.72
N PRO A 131 -4.15 -11.75 -6.26
CA PRO A 131 -5.39 -11.36 -5.59
C PRO A 131 -5.57 -12.01 -4.21
N LYS A 132 -5.15 -13.28 -4.08
CA LYS A 132 -5.20 -14.00 -2.81
C LYS A 132 -4.31 -13.33 -1.76
N ALA A 133 -3.04 -13.09 -2.09
CA ALA A 133 -2.10 -12.47 -1.16
C ALA A 133 -2.44 -10.99 -0.86
N VAL A 134 -3.09 -10.28 -1.80
CA VAL A 134 -3.68 -8.95 -1.57
C VAL A 134 -4.75 -9.02 -0.49
N ARG A 135 -5.69 -9.97 -0.59
CA ARG A 135 -6.76 -10.12 0.41
C ARG A 135 -6.19 -10.46 1.80
N GLU A 136 -5.24 -11.39 1.85
CA GLU A 136 -4.56 -11.77 3.09
C GLU A 136 -3.81 -10.58 3.72
N GLY A 137 -3.03 -9.85 2.93
CA GLY A 137 -2.26 -8.70 3.42
C GLY A 137 -3.15 -7.55 3.88
N LEU A 138 -4.20 -7.21 3.12
CA LEU A 138 -5.13 -6.15 3.51
C LEU A 138 -5.94 -6.52 4.74
N ALA A 139 -6.32 -7.78 4.95
CA ALA A 139 -7.01 -8.22 6.17
C ALA A 139 -6.18 -7.93 7.43
N VAL A 140 -4.85 -7.94 7.32
CA VAL A 140 -3.94 -7.63 8.43
C VAL A 140 -3.87 -6.14 8.73
N VAL A 141 -3.75 -5.29 7.69
CA VAL A 141 -3.45 -3.87 7.89
C VAL A 141 -4.69 -2.97 7.93
N LEU A 142 -5.79 -3.34 7.24
CA LEU A 142 -7.01 -2.52 7.20
C LEU A 142 -7.53 -2.10 8.57
N PRO A 143 -7.52 -2.94 9.64
CA PRO A 143 -8.02 -2.55 10.94
C PRO A 143 -7.28 -1.36 11.58
N VAL A 144 -6.00 -1.17 11.28
CA VAL A 144 -5.18 -0.10 11.86
C VAL A 144 -5.10 1.16 10.99
N LEU A 145 -5.47 1.07 9.70
CA LEU A 145 -5.35 2.19 8.76
C LEU A 145 -6.16 3.43 9.15
N PRO A 146 -7.42 3.34 9.66
CA PRO A 146 -8.16 4.54 10.07
C PRO A 146 -7.43 5.35 11.13
N HIS A 147 -6.82 4.68 12.12
CA HIS A 147 -6.04 5.35 13.15
C HIS A 147 -4.75 5.95 12.58
N ALA A 148 -4.00 5.19 11.78
CA ALA A 148 -2.79 5.69 11.14
C ALA A 148 -3.04 6.95 10.31
N ILE A 149 -4.14 6.98 9.55
CA ILE A 149 -4.54 8.14 8.74
C ILE A 149 -4.97 9.31 9.62
N ALA A 150 -5.67 9.07 10.74
CA ALA A 150 -6.02 10.12 11.68
C ALA A 150 -4.76 10.82 12.21
N LEU A 151 -3.75 10.06 12.64
CA LEU A 151 -2.46 10.60 13.09
C LEU A 151 -1.75 11.43 12.01
N LEU A 152 -1.81 11.02 10.74
CA LEU A 152 -1.21 11.78 9.64
C LEU A 152 -1.93 13.11 9.33
N ARG A 153 -3.18 13.25 9.76
CA ARG A 153 -3.98 14.46 9.58
C ARG A 153 -3.86 15.44 10.74
N GLU A 154 -3.42 14.97 11.90
CA GLU A 154 -3.27 15.82 13.09
C GLU A 154 -2.29 16.96 12.82
N THR A 155 -2.69 18.16 13.22
CA THR A 155 -1.80 19.33 13.20
C THR A 155 -0.92 19.26 14.45
N PRO A 156 0.38 19.59 14.39
CA PRO A 156 1.23 19.64 15.57
C PRO A 156 0.60 20.57 16.63
N GLY A 157 0.20 20.00 17.79
CA GLY A 157 -0.42 20.75 18.90
C GLY A 157 -1.68 20.12 19.49
N GLU A 158 -2.25 19.06 18.90
CA GLU A 158 -3.42 18.35 19.47
C GLU A 158 -2.98 17.07 20.22
N ASP A 159 -2.10 17.21 21.19
CA ASP A 159 -1.47 16.12 21.93
C ASP A 159 -2.29 15.75 23.20
N GLU A 160 -3.48 15.17 23.06
CA GLU A 160 -4.24 14.67 24.22
C GLU A 160 -4.87 13.27 24.08
N ARG A 161 -4.43 12.37 23.17
CA ARG A 161 -5.12 11.08 22.99
C ARG A 161 -4.27 9.81 22.96
N HIS A 162 -3.15 9.79 23.67
CA HIS A 162 -2.37 8.55 23.85
C HIS A 162 -2.37 8.07 25.31
N ALA A 163 -3.55 7.90 25.89
CA ALA A 163 -3.66 7.07 27.10
C ALA A 163 -3.80 5.60 26.67
N PRO A 164 -2.96 4.68 27.15
CA PRO A 164 -3.18 3.25 26.95
C PRO A 164 -4.51 2.83 27.55
N PRO A 165 -5.22 1.83 26.95
CA PRO A 165 -6.45 1.33 27.55
C PRO A 165 -6.14 0.84 28.95
N SER A 166 -6.90 1.35 29.93
CA SER A 166 -6.80 0.92 31.32
C SER A 166 -7.10 -0.57 31.40
N ALA A 167 -6.12 -1.33 31.85
CA ALA A 167 -6.31 -2.74 32.20
C ALA A 167 -7.37 -2.82 33.30
N SER A 168 -8.49 -3.49 32.98
CA SER A 168 -9.52 -3.94 33.92
C SER A 168 -9.39 -5.41 34.11
#